data_9aa7df09772570930a4f6a41d4338c78
#
_entry.id   9aa7df09772570930a4f6a41d4338c78
#
_cell.length_a   1.000
_cell.length_b   1.000
_cell.length_c   1.000
_cell.angle_alpha   90.00
_cell.angle_beta   90.00
_cell.angle_gamma   90.00
#
_symmetry.space_group_name_H-M   'P 1'
#
loop_
_entity.id
_entity.type
_entity.pdbx_description
1 polymer ?
#
loop_
_entity_poly.entity_id
_entity_poly.type
_entity_poly.pdbx_seq_one_letter_code
_entity_poly.pdbx_strand_id
1 'polypeptide(L)'
;MPQAGKRSNMKFKMIHENYNVMDLDKSMAFYEKALGLHEVRRINGDGFTLVYIGNEESSFELELTKLDDHPQAYDLGECEFHLAFEVDDYDAAHKLHEEMGCICFENPAMGIYFITDPDGYWLEIIPSKK
;
A
#
# COMPACT_ATOMS: atom_id res chain seq x y z
N MET A 1 -27.94 -14.56 21.91
CA MET A 1 -27.17 -13.59 21.19
C MET A 1 -26.11 -12.98 22.10
N PRO A 2 -24.97 -12.81 21.59
CA PRO A 2 -23.93 -12.24 22.42
C PRO A 2 -24.22 -10.78 22.71
N GLN A 3 -23.98 -10.40 23.92
CA GLN A 3 -24.16 -9.03 24.34
C GLN A 3 -22.88 -8.26 24.08
N ALA A 4 -23.01 -7.03 23.64
CA ALA A 4 -21.86 -6.18 23.41
C ALA A 4 -20.97 -6.13 24.66
N GLY A 5 -21.57 -6.14 25.84
CA GLY A 5 -20.80 -6.11 27.08
C GLY A 5 -20.01 -7.37 27.37
N LYS A 6 -20.24 -8.44 26.59
CA LYS A 6 -19.53 -9.68 26.80
C LYS A 6 -18.24 -9.78 26.02
N ARG A 7 -17.95 -8.81 25.14
CA ARG A 7 -16.71 -8.89 24.40
C ARG A 7 -15.53 -8.78 25.35
N SER A 8 -14.43 -9.37 24.92
CA SER A 8 -13.22 -9.41 25.69
C SER A 8 -12.69 -8.00 25.98
N ASN A 9 -11.90 -7.89 27.03
CA ASN A 9 -11.17 -6.64 27.31
C ASN A 9 -9.99 -6.46 26.38
N MET A 10 -9.66 -7.46 25.56
CA MET A 10 -8.60 -7.35 24.58
C MET A 10 -8.98 -6.34 23.51
N LYS A 11 -8.01 -5.58 23.05
CA LYS A 11 -8.16 -4.60 22.00
C LYS A 11 -7.21 -4.93 20.88
N PHE A 12 -7.70 -4.85 19.65
CA PHE A 12 -6.90 -5.19 18.47
C PHE A 12 -6.74 -3.94 17.62
N LYS A 13 -5.51 -3.66 17.21
CA LYS A 13 -5.18 -2.48 16.41
C LYS A 13 -4.54 -2.95 15.12
N MET A 14 -5.05 -2.46 14.00
CA MET A 14 -4.42 -2.76 12.70
C MET A 14 -3.11 -1.98 12.61
N ILE A 15 -2.01 -2.66 12.32
CA ILE A 15 -0.70 -2.03 12.35
C ILE A 15 0.01 -2.07 10.99
N HIS A 16 -0.17 -3.11 10.19
CA HIS A 16 0.48 -3.13 8.88
C HIS A 16 -0.22 -4.09 7.93
N GLU A 17 0.03 -3.88 6.66
CA GLU A 17 -0.29 -4.80 5.58
C GLU A 17 1.02 -5.23 4.95
N ASN A 18 1.12 -6.46 4.46
CA ASN A 18 2.33 -6.94 3.80
C ASN A 18 2.11 -7.13 2.30
N TYR A 19 3.07 -6.68 1.52
CA TYR A 19 3.16 -6.98 0.10
C TYR A 19 4.53 -7.59 -0.18
N ASN A 20 4.53 -8.78 -0.76
CA ASN A 20 5.76 -9.40 -1.24
C ASN A 20 6.13 -8.77 -2.58
N VAL A 21 7.40 -8.39 -2.74
CA VAL A 21 7.86 -7.65 -3.91
C VAL A 21 9.05 -8.35 -4.53
N MET A 22 9.21 -8.19 -5.84
CA MET A 22 10.31 -8.80 -6.58
C MET A 22 11.58 -7.97 -6.51
N ASP A 23 11.45 -6.64 -6.50
CA ASP A 23 12.59 -5.72 -6.51
C ASP A 23 12.34 -4.66 -5.45
N LEU A 24 12.98 -4.85 -4.30
CA LEU A 24 12.72 -4.00 -3.13
C LEU A 24 13.05 -2.52 -3.41
N ASP A 25 14.19 -2.25 -4.02
CA ASP A 25 14.58 -0.88 -4.29
C ASP A 25 13.62 -0.20 -5.26
N LYS A 26 13.17 -0.92 -6.26
CA LYS A 26 12.22 -0.39 -7.23
C LYS A 26 10.88 -0.09 -6.56
N SER A 27 10.43 -0.98 -5.70
CA SER A 27 9.18 -0.78 -4.98
C SER A 27 9.27 0.42 -4.04
N MET A 28 10.38 0.52 -3.29
CA MET A 28 10.56 1.64 -2.37
C MET A 28 10.59 2.97 -3.11
N ALA A 29 11.27 3.03 -4.26
CA ALA A 29 11.31 4.24 -5.06
C ALA A 29 9.91 4.62 -5.56
N PHE A 30 9.13 3.63 -5.96
CA PHE A 30 7.76 3.86 -6.41
C PHE A 30 6.91 4.45 -5.28
N TYR A 31 6.92 3.80 -4.11
CA TYR A 31 6.08 4.24 -3.01
C TYR A 31 6.47 5.61 -2.49
N GLU A 32 7.74 5.93 -2.53
CA GLU A 32 8.18 7.27 -2.15
C GLU A 32 7.66 8.31 -3.12
N LYS A 33 7.83 8.08 -4.41
CA LYS A 33 7.44 9.07 -5.42
C LYS A 33 5.92 9.17 -5.56
N ALA A 34 5.23 8.04 -5.56
CA ALA A 34 3.80 8.03 -5.79
C ALA A 34 2.99 8.44 -4.57
N LEU A 35 3.43 8.07 -3.37
CA LEU A 35 2.60 8.17 -2.18
C LEU A 35 3.30 8.81 -0.99
N GLY A 36 4.57 9.19 -1.13
CA GLY A 36 5.30 9.83 -0.03
C GLY A 36 5.55 8.92 1.15
N LEU A 37 5.74 7.62 0.89
CA LEU A 37 6.05 6.65 1.94
C LEU A 37 7.54 6.40 1.98
N HIS A 38 8.12 6.45 3.17
CA HIS A 38 9.57 6.32 3.38
C HIS A 38 9.87 5.12 4.25
N GLU A 39 11.11 4.65 4.17
CA GLU A 39 11.55 3.58 5.06
C GLU A 39 11.51 4.04 6.51
N VAL A 40 10.75 3.30 7.33
CA VAL A 40 10.66 3.56 8.77
C VAL A 40 11.64 2.67 9.52
N ARG A 41 11.69 1.40 9.14
CA ARG A 41 12.61 0.43 9.75
C ARG A 41 12.77 -0.76 8.81
N ARG A 42 13.81 -1.54 9.07
CA ARG A 42 14.18 -2.65 8.21
C ARG A 42 14.64 -3.82 9.06
N ILE A 43 14.31 -5.01 8.62
CA ILE A 43 14.75 -6.24 9.26
C ILE A 43 15.40 -7.10 8.19
N ASN A 44 16.68 -7.45 8.39
CA ASN A 44 17.40 -8.35 7.51
C ASN A 44 17.41 -9.73 8.16
N GLY A 45 16.67 -10.67 7.57
CA GLY A 45 16.61 -12.02 8.07
C GLY A 45 17.43 -12.96 7.25
N ASP A 46 17.32 -14.24 7.58
CA ASP A 46 17.98 -15.29 6.81
C ASP A 46 17.06 -15.65 5.64
N GLY A 47 17.45 -15.21 4.44
CA GLY A 47 16.69 -15.47 3.23
C GLY A 47 15.61 -14.47 2.92
N PHE A 48 15.51 -13.39 3.68
CA PHE A 48 14.48 -12.37 3.40
C PHE A 48 14.88 -11.00 3.96
N THR A 49 14.26 -9.97 3.42
CA THR A 49 14.38 -8.61 3.93
C THR A 49 12.98 -8.01 4.07
N LEU A 50 12.71 -7.43 5.22
CA LEU A 50 11.47 -6.70 5.46
C LEU A 50 11.78 -5.22 5.57
N VAL A 51 11.02 -4.39 4.83
CA VAL A 51 11.12 -2.95 4.97
C VAL A 51 9.74 -2.40 5.26
N TYR A 52 9.61 -1.68 6.36
CA TYR A 52 8.35 -1.03 6.71
C TYR A 52 8.41 0.40 6.24
N ILE A 53 7.45 0.79 5.40
CA ILE A 53 7.37 2.16 4.88
C ILE A 53 6.12 2.83 5.42
N GLY A 54 6.21 4.15 5.61
CA GLY A 54 5.11 4.94 6.14
C GLY A 54 5.45 6.41 6.09
N ASN A 55 4.59 7.23 6.69
CA ASN A 55 4.81 8.67 6.81
C ASN A 55 4.08 9.19 8.05
N GLU A 56 4.07 10.50 8.23
CA GLU A 56 3.48 11.10 9.44
C GLU A 56 1.96 11.13 9.43
N GLU A 57 1.34 10.80 8.29
CA GLU A 57 -0.12 10.91 8.17
C GLU A 57 -0.86 9.82 8.92
N SER A 58 -0.20 8.68 9.16
CA SER A 58 -0.81 7.62 9.96
C SER A 58 0.29 6.74 10.55
N SER A 59 -0.06 5.98 11.58
CA SER A 59 0.86 5.02 12.19
C SER A 59 0.83 3.66 11.49
N PHE A 60 -0.12 3.45 10.60
CA PHE A 60 -0.21 2.21 9.84
C PHE A 60 0.95 2.14 8.85
N GLU A 61 1.55 0.96 8.70
CA GLU A 61 2.71 0.80 7.85
C GLU A 61 2.46 -0.23 6.78
N LEU A 62 3.13 -0.07 5.66
CA LEU A 62 3.15 -1.10 4.62
C LEU A 62 4.47 -1.85 4.75
N GLU A 63 4.37 -3.17 4.95
CA GLU A 63 5.53 -4.04 5.07
C GLU A 63 5.83 -4.62 3.70
N LEU A 64 7.02 -4.31 3.17
CA LEU A 64 7.48 -4.88 1.91
C LEU A 64 8.41 -6.03 2.22
N THR A 65 8.09 -7.21 1.70
CA THR A 65 8.89 -8.41 1.93
C THR A 65 9.58 -8.81 0.64
N LYS A 66 10.91 -8.91 0.68
CA LYS A 66 11.71 -9.43 -0.43
C LYS A 66 12.29 -10.77 -0.01
N LEU A 67 11.91 -11.83 -0.73
CA LEU A 67 12.48 -13.15 -0.50
C LEU A 67 13.68 -13.33 -1.42
N ASP A 68 14.79 -13.81 -0.87
CA ASP A 68 16.01 -13.98 -1.65
C ASP A 68 15.86 -15.06 -2.73
N ASP A 69 15.04 -16.07 -2.44
CA ASP A 69 14.86 -17.21 -3.33
C ASP A 69 13.43 -17.29 -3.85
N HIS A 70 13.06 -16.32 -4.71
CA HIS A 70 11.73 -16.28 -5.32
C HIS A 70 11.88 -15.69 -6.71
N PRO A 71 12.21 -16.52 -7.71
CA PRO A 71 12.55 -16.01 -9.04
C PRO A 71 11.36 -15.59 -9.90
N GLN A 72 10.16 -16.09 -9.61
CA GLN A 72 9.01 -15.80 -10.47
C GLN A 72 8.18 -14.66 -9.87
N ALA A 73 7.45 -13.94 -10.75
CA ALA A 73 6.54 -12.88 -10.30
C ALA A 73 5.45 -13.48 -9.41
N TYR A 74 4.93 -12.66 -8.51
CA TYR A 74 3.85 -13.09 -7.64
C TYR A 74 2.54 -13.12 -8.41
N ASP A 75 1.77 -14.19 -8.18
CA ASP A 75 0.47 -14.37 -8.80
C ASP A 75 -0.58 -13.73 -7.88
N LEU A 76 -1.11 -12.60 -8.30
CA LEU A 76 -2.10 -11.86 -7.51
C LEU A 76 -3.52 -12.28 -7.84
N GLY A 77 -3.69 -13.30 -8.66
CA GLY A 77 -5.01 -13.74 -9.09
C GLY A 77 -5.72 -12.65 -9.86
N GLU A 78 -6.98 -12.44 -9.52
CA GLU A 78 -7.75 -11.38 -10.16
C GLU A 78 -7.47 -10.01 -9.54
N CYS A 79 -6.65 -9.98 -8.50
CA CYS A 79 -6.27 -8.75 -7.78
C CYS A 79 -7.49 -7.94 -7.35
N GLU A 80 -8.43 -8.61 -6.69
CA GLU A 80 -9.65 -7.96 -6.22
C GLU A 80 -9.52 -7.45 -4.80
N PHE A 81 -8.30 -7.18 -4.39
CA PHE A 81 -8.01 -6.55 -3.11
C PHE A 81 -7.13 -5.33 -3.38
N HIS A 82 -7.16 -4.38 -2.47
CA HIS A 82 -6.36 -3.17 -2.65
C HIS A 82 -6.20 -2.46 -1.32
N LEU A 83 -5.21 -1.59 -1.26
CA LEU A 83 -4.96 -0.71 -0.14
C LEU A 83 -5.36 0.70 -0.58
N ALA A 84 -6.08 1.41 0.27
CA ALA A 84 -6.62 2.72 -0.10
C ALA A 84 -5.85 3.83 0.61
N PHE A 85 -5.68 4.94 -0.09
CA PHE A 85 -5.01 6.14 0.41
C PHE A 85 -5.91 7.35 0.21
N GLU A 86 -6.01 8.16 1.23
CA GLU A 86 -6.72 9.42 1.14
C GLU A 86 -5.71 10.52 0.83
N VAL A 87 -6.06 11.41 -0.09
CA VAL A 87 -5.15 12.49 -0.49
C VAL A 87 -5.88 13.82 -0.37
N ASP A 88 -5.15 14.83 0.11
CA ASP A 88 -5.73 16.17 0.29
C ASP A 88 -5.84 16.95 -1.03
N ASP A 89 -4.91 16.75 -1.95
CA ASP A 89 -4.93 17.44 -3.25
C ASP A 89 -5.10 16.40 -4.35
N TYR A 90 -6.36 16.06 -4.61
CA TYR A 90 -6.70 14.99 -5.54
C TYR A 90 -6.21 15.30 -6.97
N ASP A 91 -6.39 16.54 -7.41
CA ASP A 91 -6.02 16.89 -8.79
C ASP A 91 -4.50 16.81 -8.97
N ALA A 92 -3.74 17.27 -8.00
CA ALA A 92 -2.28 17.18 -8.06
C ALA A 92 -1.81 15.72 -8.04
N ALA A 93 -2.46 14.90 -7.21
CA ALA A 93 -2.13 13.48 -7.14
C ALA A 93 -2.40 12.79 -8.47
N HIS A 94 -3.56 13.08 -9.08
CA HIS A 94 -3.92 12.49 -10.35
C HIS A 94 -2.90 12.87 -11.44
N LYS A 95 -2.50 14.13 -11.46
CA LYS A 95 -1.51 14.58 -12.43
C LYS A 95 -0.17 13.87 -12.25
N LEU A 96 0.27 13.75 -11.01
CA LEU A 96 1.50 13.03 -10.70
C LEU A 96 1.44 11.58 -11.18
N HIS A 97 0.38 10.90 -10.85
CA HIS A 97 0.25 9.48 -11.19
C HIS A 97 0.07 9.27 -12.69
N GLU A 98 -0.57 10.23 -13.36
CA GLU A 98 -0.66 10.19 -14.81
C GLU A 98 0.71 10.35 -15.45
N GLU A 99 1.51 11.28 -14.94
CA GLU A 99 2.88 11.49 -15.44
C GLU A 99 3.76 10.27 -15.18
N MET A 100 3.53 9.58 -14.07
CA MET A 100 4.25 8.35 -13.76
C MET A 100 3.78 7.17 -14.61
N GLY A 101 2.63 7.31 -15.29
CA GLY A 101 2.08 6.23 -16.10
C GLY A 101 1.59 5.04 -15.29
N CYS A 102 1.19 5.25 -14.04
CA CYS A 102 0.82 4.14 -13.17
C CYS A 102 -0.69 4.03 -12.91
N ILE A 103 -1.51 4.91 -13.48
CA ILE A 103 -2.96 4.80 -13.30
C ILE A 103 -3.46 3.59 -14.08
N CYS A 104 -4.18 2.70 -13.40
CA CYS A 104 -4.68 1.49 -14.04
C CYS A 104 -6.20 1.46 -14.19
N PHE A 105 -6.93 2.27 -13.42
CA PHE A 105 -8.37 2.30 -13.51
C PHE A 105 -8.90 3.61 -12.95
N GLU A 106 -9.86 4.21 -13.64
CA GLU A 106 -10.50 5.43 -13.17
C GLU A 106 -11.99 5.18 -12.98
N ASN A 107 -12.52 5.73 -11.90
CA ASN A 107 -13.94 5.62 -11.59
C ASN A 107 -14.48 7.03 -11.35
N PRO A 108 -14.79 7.78 -12.43
CA PRO A 108 -15.24 9.15 -12.26
C PRO A 108 -16.57 9.28 -11.51
N ALA A 109 -17.42 8.26 -11.63
CA ALA A 109 -18.72 8.31 -10.95
C ALA A 109 -18.53 8.37 -9.43
N MET A 110 -17.51 7.71 -8.89
CA MET A 110 -17.21 7.75 -7.47
C MET A 110 -16.14 8.76 -7.12
N GLY A 111 -15.48 9.36 -8.12
CA GLY A 111 -14.44 10.35 -7.88
C GLY A 111 -13.16 9.76 -7.30
N ILE A 112 -12.82 8.55 -7.73
CA ILE A 112 -11.62 7.85 -7.26
C ILE A 112 -10.88 7.25 -8.46
N TYR A 113 -9.64 6.82 -8.22
CA TYR A 113 -8.91 6.08 -9.23
C TYR A 113 -7.93 5.13 -8.54
N PHE A 114 -7.37 4.22 -9.34
CA PHE A 114 -6.40 3.23 -8.86
C PHE A 114 -5.10 3.35 -9.62
N ILE A 115 -4.01 3.11 -8.90
CA ILE A 115 -2.68 3.00 -9.51
C ILE A 115 -2.16 1.59 -9.22
N THR A 116 -1.16 1.14 -10.00
CA THR A 116 -0.49 -0.12 -9.74
C THR A 116 0.94 0.13 -9.35
N ASP A 117 1.42 -0.66 -8.39
CA ASP A 117 2.82 -0.63 -8.01
C ASP A 117 3.63 -1.52 -8.97
N PRO A 118 4.97 -1.62 -8.80
CA PRO A 118 5.78 -2.41 -9.74
C PRO A 118 5.43 -3.90 -9.82
N ASP A 119 4.78 -4.45 -8.80
CA ASP A 119 4.39 -5.87 -8.80
C ASP A 119 2.93 -6.08 -9.20
N GLY A 120 2.21 -5.01 -9.49
CA GLY A 120 0.83 -5.12 -9.93
C GLY A 120 -0.21 -4.96 -8.82
N TYR A 121 0.19 -4.66 -7.60
CA TYR A 121 -0.76 -4.40 -6.53
C TYR A 121 -1.53 -3.12 -6.82
N TRP A 122 -2.84 -3.18 -6.63
CA TRP A 122 -3.70 -2.02 -6.85
C TRP A 122 -3.78 -1.17 -5.60
N LEU A 123 -3.68 0.13 -5.79
CA LEU A 123 -3.73 1.12 -4.71
C LEU A 123 -4.79 2.16 -5.08
N GLU A 124 -5.75 2.35 -4.19
CA GLU A 124 -6.89 3.24 -4.45
C GLU A 124 -6.58 4.63 -3.93
N ILE A 125 -6.89 5.64 -4.72
CA ILE A 125 -6.68 7.04 -4.35
C ILE A 125 -8.03 7.71 -4.17
N ILE A 126 -8.28 8.21 -2.96
CA ILE A 126 -9.56 8.77 -2.55
C ILE A 126 -9.34 10.20 -2.09
N PRO A 127 -10.15 11.16 -2.57
CA PRO A 127 -10.00 12.53 -2.06
C PRO A 127 -10.48 12.63 -0.63
N SER A 128 -9.77 13.43 0.18
CA SER A 128 -10.20 13.65 1.55
C SER A 128 -11.45 14.49 1.56
N LYS A 129 -12.26 14.27 2.58
CA LYS A 129 -13.47 15.06 2.76
C LYS A 129 -13.14 16.39 3.40
N LYS A 130 -13.86 17.39 3.02
CA LYS A 130 -13.69 18.72 3.59
C LYS A 130 -14.55 18.90 4.83
#